data_627d52f5edc8ea91a6c10c18d8fffa5e
#
_entry.id   627d52f5edc8ea91a6c10c18d8fffa5e
#
_cell.length_a   1.000
_cell.length_b   1.000
_cell.length_c   1.000
_cell.angle_alpha   90.00
_cell.angle_beta   90.00
_cell.angle_gamma   90.00
#
_symmetry.space_group_name_H-M   'P 1'
#
loop_
_entity.id
_entity.type
_entity.pdbx_description
1 polymer ?
#
loop_
_entity_poly.entity_id
_entity_poly.type
_entity_poly.pdbx_seq_one_letter_code
_entity_poly.pdbx_strand_id
1 'polypeptide(L)' 'MKDLKFVWEFFGSDSEQLAKHHLNHLEEFLLKEEIVFSKIGISKESLNFSYSFVVLSTSYLEIIKSTLKPHKAFKV' A
#
# COMPACT_ATOMS: atom_id res chain seq x y z
N MET A 1 7.72 13.91 12.96
CA MET A 1 7.95 12.56 12.43
C MET A 1 7.61 12.54 10.96
N LYS A 2 8.38 11.79 10.21
CA LYS A 2 8.17 11.70 8.76
C LYS A 2 7.43 10.43 8.41
N ASP A 3 6.45 10.58 7.52
CA ASP A 3 5.71 9.44 6.99
C ASP A 3 6.08 9.24 5.54
N LEU A 4 5.86 8.01 5.07
CA LEU A 4 6.02 7.64 3.67
C LEU A 4 4.71 7.04 3.18
N LYS A 5 4.40 7.29 1.93
CA LYS A 5 3.28 6.65 1.25
C LYS A 5 3.84 5.54 0.36
N PHE A 6 3.51 4.30 0.69
CA PHE A 6 3.91 3.13 -0.09
C PHE A 6 2.79 2.76 -1.04
N VAL A 7 3.15 2.46 -2.28
CA VAL A 7 2.18 2.24 -3.36
C VAL A 7 2.46 0.92 -4.06
N TRP A 8 1.39 0.16 -4.31
CA TRP A 8 1.42 -1.06 -5.11
C TRP A 8 0.50 -0.84 -6.31
N GLU A 9 1.06 -0.93 -7.51
CA GLU A 9 0.36 -0.61 -8.76
C GLU A 9 -0.18 -1.86 -9.44
N PHE A 10 -1.40 -1.75 -9.96
CA PHE A 10 -2.07 -2.84 -10.66
C PHE A 10 -2.60 -2.32 -12.00
N PHE A 11 -2.37 -3.10 -13.05
CA PHE A 11 -2.73 -2.71 -14.41
C PHE A 11 -3.67 -3.74 -15.02
N GLY A 12 -4.49 -3.29 -15.96
CA GLY A 12 -5.44 -4.14 -16.65
C GLY A 12 -6.87 -3.90 -16.23
N SER A 13 -7.81 -4.54 -16.89
CA SER A 13 -9.24 -4.36 -16.64
C SER A 13 -9.66 -4.79 -15.22
N ASP A 14 -8.88 -5.68 -14.60
CA ASP A 14 -9.15 -6.15 -13.24
C ASP A 14 -8.38 -5.38 -12.17
N SER A 15 -7.75 -4.27 -12.55
CA SER A 15 -6.85 -3.54 -11.63
C SER A 15 -7.52 -3.15 -10.32
N GLU A 16 -8.77 -2.69 -10.38
CA GLU A 16 -9.47 -2.29 -9.15
C GLU A 16 -9.69 -3.46 -8.20
N GLN A 17 -10.09 -4.61 -8.73
CA GLN A 17 -10.30 -5.81 -7.91
C GLN A 17 -8.98 -6.31 -7.33
N LEU A 18 -7.91 -6.27 -8.12
CA LEU A 18 -6.59 -6.66 -7.66
C LEU A 18 -6.11 -5.74 -6.54
N ALA A 19 -6.34 -4.43 -6.69
CA ALA A 19 -5.96 -3.48 -5.65
C ALA A 19 -6.75 -3.72 -4.36
N LYS A 20 -8.05 -3.98 -4.46
CA LYS A 20 -8.88 -4.28 -3.29
C LYS A 20 -8.44 -5.56 -2.58
N HIS A 21 -8.11 -6.58 -3.35
CA HIS A 21 -7.62 -7.84 -2.81
C HIS A 21 -6.31 -7.63 -2.06
N HIS A 22 -5.40 -6.87 -2.67
CA HIS A 22 -4.14 -6.53 -2.03
C HIS A 22 -4.36 -5.72 -0.76
N LEU A 23 -5.32 -4.79 -0.78
CA LEU A 23 -5.63 -3.98 0.38
C LEU A 23 -6.01 -4.84 1.59
N ASN A 24 -6.82 -5.88 1.37
CA ASN A 24 -7.21 -6.79 2.44
C ASN A 24 -5.99 -7.48 3.05
N HIS A 25 -5.09 -7.98 2.21
CA HIS A 25 -3.85 -8.60 2.69
C HIS A 25 -2.95 -7.60 3.41
N LEU A 26 -2.91 -6.39 2.91
CA LEU A 26 -2.12 -5.32 3.52
C LEU A 26 -2.63 -5.00 4.93
N GLU A 27 -3.96 -4.88 5.08
CA GLU A 27 -4.56 -4.63 6.38
C GLU A 27 -4.28 -5.78 7.36
N GLU A 28 -4.44 -7.02 6.90
CA GLU A 28 -4.15 -8.19 7.72
C GLU A 28 -2.70 -8.20 8.21
N PHE A 29 -1.78 -7.90 7.30
CA PHE A 29 -0.36 -7.84 7.65
C PHE A 29 -0.09 -6.78 8.72
N LEU A 30 -0.63 -5.57 8.51
CA LEU A 30 -0.41 -4.47 9.44
C LEU A 30 -0.97 -4.76 10.82
N LEU A 31 -2.15 -5.38 10.87
CA LEU A 31 -2.75 -5.76 12.15
C LEU A 31 -1.94 -6.85 12.84
N LYS A 32 -1.51 -7.86 12.08
CA LYS A 32 -0.74 -8.97 12.62
C LYS A 32 0.59 -8.51 13.20
N GLU A 33 1.25 -7.58 12.52
CA GLU A 33 2.56 -7.05 12.94
C GLU A 33 2.44 -5.88 13.90
N GLU A 34 1.21 -5.49 14.24
CA GLU A 34 0.94 -4.36 15.14
C GLU A 34 1.57 -3.06 14.65
N ILE A 35 1.54 -2.86 13.33
CA ILE A 35 2.08 -1.65 12.70
C ILE A 35 0.99 -0.59 12.64
N VAL A 36 1.29 0.59 13.18
CA VAL A 36 0.37 1.73 13.15
C VAL A 36 0.53 2.47 11.83
N PHE A 37 -0.60 2.82 11.21
CA PHE A 37 -0.58 3.60 9.97
C PHE A 37 -1.55 4.78 10.09
N SER A 38 -1.29 5.85 9.33
CA SER A 38 -2.16 7.02 9.35
C SER A 38 -3.24 6.96 8.27
N LYS A 39 -2.98 6.30 7.15
CA LYS A 39 -3.94 6.21 6.06
C LYS A 39 -3.72 4.95 5.25
N ILE A 40 -4.80 4.37 4.74
CA ILE A 40 -4.72 3.18 3.90
C ILE A 40 -5.91 3.20 2.94
N GLY A 41 -5.72 2.68 1.73
CA GLY A 41 -6.81 2.64 0.78
C GLY A 41 -6.38 2.22 -0.61
N ILE A 42 -7.30 2.40 -1.55
CA ILE A 42 -7.03 2.19 -2.97
C ILE A 42 -7.42 3.44 -3.74
N SER A 43 -6.87 3.59 -4.94
CA SER A 43 -7.25 4.64 -5.86
C SER A 43 -7.39 4.04 -7.25
N LYS A 44 -8.54 4.26 -7.87
CA LYS A 44 -8.79 3.87 -9.25
C LYS A 44 -8.51 5.07 -10.15
N GLU A 45 -7.40 5.02 -10.87
CA GLU A 45 -6.95 6.16 -11.67
C GLU A 45 -7.53 6.13 -13.09
N SER A 46 -7.79 4.93 -13.61
CA SER A 46 -8.40 4.77 -14.93
C SER A 46 -9.05 3.38 -15.01
N LEU A 47 -9.65 3.06 -16.15
CA LEU A 47 -10.25 1.74 -16.35
C LEU A 47 -9.23 0.61 -16.25
N ASN A 48 -7.97 0.90 -16.55
CA ASN A 48 -6.92 -0.11 -16.60
C ASN A 48 -5.78 0.13 -15.62
N PHE A 49 -5.97 1.03 -14.64
CA PHE A 49 -4.94 1.30 -13.66
C PHE A 49 -5.54 1.68 -12.32
N SER A 50 -5.12 0.95 -11.31
CA SER A 50 -5.48 1.25 -9.91
C SER A 50 -4.26 0.98 -9.04
N TYR A 51 -4.26 1.51 -7.84
CA TYR A 51 -3.20 1.20 -6.89
C TYR A 51 -3.76 1.11 -5.48
N SER A 52 -3.05 0.34 -4.64
CA SER A 52 -3.29 0.34 -3.20
C SER A 52 -2.16 1.11 -2.53
N PHE A 53 -2.44 1.68 -1.36
CA PHE A 53 -1.43 2.46 -0.66
C PHE A 53 -1.61 2.41 0.84
N VAL A 54 -0.52 2.70 1.55
CA VAL A 54 -0.56 2.91 2.99
C VAL A 54 0.43 4.02 3.33
N VAL A 55 0.02 4.88 4.26
CA VAL A 55 0.87 5.95 4.79
C VAL A 55 1.23 5.59 6.21
N LEU A 56 2.51 5.45 6.48
CA LEU A 56 2.99 5.11 7.82
C LEU A 56 4.41 5.64 8.04
N SER A 57 4.88 5.53 9.29
CA SER A 57 6.16 6.07 9.69
C SER A 57 7.33 5.44 8.93
N THR A 58 8.35 6.26 8.66
CA THR A 58 9.57 5.80 8.03
C THR A 58 10.28 4.71 8.84
N SER A 59 9.96 4.60 10.14
CA SER A 59 10.56 3.56 10.98
C SER A 59 10.19 2.15 10.52
N TYR A 60 9.11 2.00 9.73
CA TYR A 60 8.69 0.70 9.20
C TYR A 60 9.19 0.43 7.79
N LEU A 61 10.01 1.33 7.24
CA LEU A 61 10.48 1.23 5.86
C LEU A 61 11.08 -0.14 5.53
N GLU A 62 11.96 -0.63 6.39
CA GLU A 62 12.68 -1.88 6.11
C GLU A 62 11.74 -3.09 6.08
N ILE A 63 10.83 -3.19 7.03
CA ILE A 63 9.92 -4.33 7.06
C ILE A 63 8.94 -4.29 5.88
N ILE A 64 8.42 -3.12 5.53
CA ILE A 64 7.51 -2.98 4.39
C ILE A 64 8.24 -3.30 3.09
N LYS A 65 9.44 -2.76 2.92
CA LYS A 65 10.23 -2.94 1.71
C LYS A 65 10.62 -4.40 1.50
N SER A 66 11.03 -5.09 2.56
CA SER A 66 11.51 -6.47 2.45
C SER A 66 10.36 -7.47 2.35
N THR A 67 9.24 -7.22 3.01
CA THR A 67 8.13 -8.18 3.10
C THR A 67 7.08 -7.96 2.03
N LEU A 68 6.68 -6.72 1.80
CA LEU A 68 5.58 -6.38 0.90
C LEU A 68 6.03 -5.82 -0.45
N LYS A 69 7.28 -5.42 -0.57
CA LYS A 69 7.92 -5.00 -1.81
C LYS A 69 7.08 -3.99 -2.61
N PRO A 70 6.86 -2.79 -2.06
CA PRO A 70 6.08 -1.78 -2.77
C PRO A 70 6.76 -1.36 -4.07
N HIS A 71 5.94 -0.98 -5.05
CA HIS A 71 6.46 -0.51 -6.33
C HIS A 71 7.06 0.89 -6.22
N LYS A 72 6.46 1.72 -5.36
CA LYS A 72 6.90 3.11 -5.18
C LYS A 72 6.73 3.52 -3.72
N ALA A 73 7.51 4.52 -3.33
CA ALA A 73 7.40 5.14 -2.01
C ALA A 73 7.59 6.63 -2.18
N PHE A 74 6.70 7.40 -1.56
CA PHE A 74 6.71 8.86 -1.65
C PHE A 74 6.76 9.48 -0.27
N LYS A 75 7.44 10.61 -0.18
CA LYS A 75 7.39 11.43 1.04
C LYS A 75 6.04 12.12 1.11
N VAL A 76 5.49 12.23 2.30
CA VAL A 76 4.26 12.96 2.55
C VAL A 76 4.46 14.05 3.58
#